data_e02cd3963e2e6df09ddc8043ec9e3ec8
#
_entry.id   e02cd3963e2e6df09ddc8043ec9e3ec8
#
_cell.length_a   1.000
_cell.length_b   1.000
_cell.length_c   1.000
_cell.angle_alpha   90.00
_cell.angle_beta   90.00
_cell.angle_gamma   90.00
#
_symmetry.space_group_name_H-M   'P 1'
#
loop_
_entity.id
_entity.type
_entity.pdbx_description
1 polymer ?
#
loop_
_entity_poly.entity_id
_entity_poly.type
_entity_poly.pdbx_seq_one_letter_code
_entity_poly.pdbx_strand_id
1 'polypeptide(L)'
;HCCGLLTLASNPSFVARPDWPHGMAEDTFGTFLDGCRSHTQVTLKRFRTLCSDGALQPRTLLRQLGVGVPDTDPLYLASGLQVLAQLDTRAALQHYAGPQLHLFAGSDALVPAEAAKALSELLPDVEVGLVEESSHAFLLEYPQELAAGIKSFLHESGDD
;
A
#
# COMPACT_ATOMS: atom_id res chain seq x y z
N HIS A 1 9.44 21.43 6.04
CA HIS A 1 10.48 20.42 6.27
C HIS A 1 9.79 19.05 6.45
N CYS A 2 10.21 18.06 5.67
CA CYS A 2 9.84 16.68 5.87
C CYS A 2 10.94 16.03 6.72
N CYS A 3 10.60 15.60 7.94
CA CYS A 3 11.57 15.05 8.90
C CYS A 3 11.79 13.54 8.71
N GLY A 4 10.92 12.86 8.00
CA GLY A 4 11.00 11.44 7.72
C GLY A 4 9.87 11.00 6.80
N LEU A 5 10.04 9.89 6.10
CA LEU A 5 9.05 9.27 5.23
C LEU A 5 8.72 7.87 5.74
N LEU A 6 7.44 7.62 5.98
CA LEU A 6 6.96 6.30 6.36
C LEU A 6 5.87 5.87 5.39
N THR A 7 5.97 4.65 4.87
CA THR A 7 4.94 4.06 4.01
C THR A 7 4.44 2.73 4.56
N LEU A 8 3.15 2.48 4.43
CA LEU A 8 2.49 1.25 4.87
C LEU A 8 1.79 0.61 3.67
N ALA A 9 2.08 -0.66 3.39
CA ALA A 9 1.52 -1.42 2.27
C ALA A 9 1.53 -0.64 0.94
N SER A 10 2.61 0.10 0.69
CA SER A 10 2.74 0.96 -0.50
C SER A 10 3.82 0.46 -1.43
N ASN A 11 3.52 0.46 -2.72
CA ASN A 11 4.47 0.15 -3.79
C ASN A 11 4.89 1.45 -4.51
N PRO A 12 6.17 1.72 -4.75
CA PRO A 12 6.61 2.91 -5.47
C PRO A 12 6.05 3.02 -6.89
N SER A 13 5.71 1.92 -7.53
CA SER A 13 4.87 1.83 -8.72
C SER A 13 3.78 0.79 -8.48
N PHE A 14 2.53 1.22 -8.37
CA PHE A 14 1.41 0.32 -8.05
C PHE A 14 1.15 -0.69 -9.17
N VAL A 15 1.22 -0.24 -10.43
CA VAL A 15 1.12 -1.10 -11.61
C VAL A 15 2.51 -1.55 -12.04
N ALA A 16 2.64 -2.81 -12.42
CA ALA A 16 3.87 -3.39 -12.91
C ALA A 16 4.38 -2.65 -14.17
N ARG A 17 5.70 -2.48 -14.26
CA ARG A 17 6.40 -1.86 -15.39
C ARG A 17 7.52 -2.79 -15.87
N PRO A 18 8.02 -2.65 -17.10
CA PRO A 18 9.12 -3.48 -17.60
C PRO A 18 10.37 -3.46 -16.72
N ASP A 19 10.64 -2.32 -16.09
CA ASP A 19 11.77 -2.09 -15.17
C ASP A 19 11.38 -2.17 -13.69
N TRP A 20 10.11 -2.50 -13.38
CA TRP A 20 9.57 -2.75 -12.04
C TRP A 20 8.43 -3.78 -12.10
N PRO A 21 8.73 -5.07 -12.24
CA PRO A 21 7.71 -6.12 -12.40
C PRO A 21 6.95 -6.46 -11.09
N HIS A 22 7.30 -5.82 -9.99
CA HIS A 22 6.79 -6.08 -8.63
C HIS A 22 5.51 -5.30 -8.30
N GLY A 23 4.80 -4.78 -9.30
CA GLY A 23 3.49 -4.13 -9.16
C GLY A 23 2.34 -5.08 -9.51
N MET A 24 1.11 -4.57 -9.37
CA MET A 24 -0.08 -5.27 -9.87
C MET A 24 -0.01 -5.42 -11.39
N ALA A 25 -0.36 -6.61 -11.91
CA ALA A 25 -0.39 -6.84 -13.35
C ALA A 25 -1.32 -5.84 -14.07
N GLU A 26 -0.90 -5.32 -15.21
CA GLU A 26 -1.62 -4.28 -15.97
C GLU A 26 -3.04 -4.70 -16.33
N ASP A 27 -3.24 -5.94 -16.79
CA ASP A 27 -4.57 -6.49 -17.13
C ASP A 27 -5.49 -6.57 -15.91
N THR A 28 -4.95 -6.93 -14.75
CA THR A 28 -5.70 -6.97 -13.48
C THR A 28 -6.13 -5.57 -13.08
N PHE A 29 -5.23 -4.61 -13.17
CA PHE A 29 -5.53 -3.21 -12.89
C PHE A 29 -6.57 -2.63 -13.86
N GLY A 30 -6.43 -2.91 -15.16
CA GLY A 30 -7.39 -2.50 -16.19
C GLY A 30 -8.81 -3.01 -15.92
N THR A 31 -8.93 -4.29 -15.56
CA THR A 31 -10.21 -4.91 -15.16
C THR A 31 -10.81 -4.20 -13.93
N PHE A 32 -9.98 -3.83 -12.98
CA PHE A 32 -10.43 -3.10 -11.79
C PHE A 32 -10.90 -1.68 -12.12
N LEU A 33 -10.17 -0.96 -12.96
CA LEU A 33 -10.51 0.39 -13.42
C LEU A 33 -11.85 0.40 -14.20
N ASP A 34 -12.05 -0.54 -15.09
CA ASP A 34 -13.30 -0.69 -15.85
C ASP A 34 -14.46 -1.07 -14.94
N GLY A 35 -14.22 -1.92 -13.96
CA GLY A 35 -15.20 -2.25 -12.93
C GLY A 35 -15.61 -1.04 -12.09
N CYS A 36 -14.70 -0.14 -11.77
CA CYS A 36 -15.01 1.11 -11.06
C CYS A 36 -15.91 2.04 -11.87
N ARG A 37 -15.79 2.03 -13.20
CA ARG A 37 -16.62 2.85 -14.10
C ARG A 37 -18.02 2.27 -14.31
N SER A 38 -18.13 0.96 -14.47
CA SER A 38 -19.37 0.29 -14.91
C SER A 38 -20.15 -0.39 -13.77
N HIS A 39 -19.47 -0.86 -12.71
CA HIS A 39 -20.06 -1.62 -11.61
C HIS A 39 -19.42 -1.24 -10.26
N THR A 40 -19.38 0.03 -9.95
CA THR A 40 -18.64 0.64 -8.84
C THR A 40 -18.85 -0.06 -7.52
N GLN A 41 -20.09 -0.29 -7.08
CA GLN A 41 -20.38 -0.89 -5.78
C GLN A 41 -19.88 -2.34 -5.68
N VAL A 42 -19.98 -3.11 -6.76
CA VAL A 42 -19.47 -4.49 -6.81
C VAL A 42 -17.94 -4.47 -6.74
N THR A 43 -17.31 -3.55 -7.45
CA THR A 43 -15.85 -3.39 -7.50
C THR A 43 -15.30 -2.94 -6.16
N LEU A 44 -15.93 -1.98 -5.48
CA LEU A 44 -15.56 -1.56 -4.13
C LEU A 44 -15.70 -2.68 -3.09
N LYS A 45 -16.76 -3.50 -3.21
CA LYS A 45 -16.91 -4.68 -2.35
C LYS A 45 -15.77 -5.67 -2.56
N ARG A 46 -15.41 -5.95 -3.82
CA ARG A 46 -14.28 -6.82 -4.17
C ARG A 46 -12.96 -6.26 -3.66
N PHE A 47 -12.74 -4.95 -3.84
CA PHE A 47 -11.53 -4.28 -3.33
C PHE A 47 -11.37 -4.44 -1.82
N ARG A 48 -12.43 -4.20 -1.04
CA ARG A 48 -12.40 -4.43 0.41
C ARG A 48 -12.10 -5.88 0.79
N THR A 49 -12.59 -6.83 -0.01
CA THR A 49 -12.26 -8.25 0.19
C THR A 49 -10.76 -8.47 -0.03
N LEU A 50 -10.17 -7.92 -1.09
CA LEU A 50 -8.73 -8.01 -1.36
C LEU A 50 -7.91 -7.33 -0.25
N CYS A 51 -8.35 -6.18 0.27
CA CYS A 51 -7.67 -5.53 1.40
C CYS A 51 -7.62 -6.38 2.67
N SER A 52 -8.58 -7.29 2.85
CA SER A 52 -8.68 -8.17 4.02
C SER A 52 -8.21 -9.60 3.76
N ASP A 53 -7.86 -9.93 2.53
CA ASP A 53 -7.33 -11.24 2.16
C ASP A 53 -5.92 -11.40 2.74
N GLY A 54 -5.62 -12.58 3.28
CA GLY A 54 -4.38 -12.84 4.02
C GLY A 54 -4.38 -12.40 5.49
N ALA A 55 -5.43 -11.72 5.98
CA ALA A 55 -5.54 -11.34 7.39
C ALA A 55 -5.79 -12.55 8.29
N LEU A 56 -5.36 -12.48 9.57
CA LEU A 56 -5.70 -13.50 10.58
C LEU A 56 -7.20 -13.59 10.83
N GLN A 57 -7.92 -12.47 10.75
CA GLN A 57 -9.38 -12.41 10.95
C GLN A 57 -10.07 -11.66 9.79
N PRO A 58 -10.09 -12.20 8.57
CA PRO A 58 -10.52 -11.48 7.37
C PRO A 58 -11.97 -11.00 7.44
N ARG A 59 -12.87 -11.77 8.06
CA ARG A 59 -14.29 -11.37 8.21
C ARG A 59 -14.47 -10.17 9.15
N THR A 60 -13.68 -10.10 10.20
CA THR A 60 -13.71 -8.98 11.15
C THR A 60 -13.15 -7.72 10.49
N LEU A 61 -12.02 -7.84 9.83
CA LEU A 61 -11.38 -6.75 9.10
C LEU A 61 -12.26 -6.22 7.96
N LEU A 62 -12.89 -7.11 7.19
CA LEU A 62 -13.82 -6.73 6.13
C LEU A 62 -15.01 -5.89 6.65
N ARG A 63 -15.53 -6.21 7.85
CA ARG A 63 -16.57 -5.40 8.48
C ARG A 63 -16.06 -4.02 8.88
N GLN A 64 -14.86 -3.93 9.44
CA GLN A 64 -14.23 -2.64 9.81
C GLN A 64 -14.02 -1.77 8.57
N LEU A 65 -13.52 -2.33 7.47
CA LEU A 65 -13.33 -1.64 6.19
C LEU A 65 -14.64 -1.16 5.55
N GLY A 66 -15.78 -1.72 5.97
CA GLY A 66 -17.10 -1.33 5.48
C GLY A 66 -17.74 -0.17 6.24
N VAL A 67 -17.21 0.22 7.39
CA VAL A 67 -17.79 1.25 8.23
C VAL A 67 -17.42 2.64 7.71
N GLY A 68 -18.43 3.49 7.51
CA GLY A 68 -18.21 4.91 7.19
C GLY A 68 -17.69 5.21 5.78
N VAL A 69 -17.73 4.23 4.86
CA VAL A 69 -17.34 4.48 3.46
C VAL A 69 -18.40 5.38 2.81
N PRO A 70 -18.05 6.62 2.43
CA PRO A 70 -19.00 7.51 1.78
C PRO A 70 -19.37 6.99 0.38
N ASP A 71 -20.56 7.35 -0.07
CA ASP A 71 -20.95 7.14 -1.46
C ASP A 71 -20.11 8.10 -2.33
N THR A 72 -19.18 7.53 -3.09
CA THR A 72 -18.22 8.31 -3.88
C THR A 72 -18.58 8.21 -5.35
N ASP A 73 -18.55 9.34 -6.04
CA ASP A 73 -18.77 9.41 -7.49
C ASP A 73 -17.77 8.48 -8.22
N PRO A 74 -18.26 7.57 -9.07
CA PRO A 74 -17.43 6.67 -9.87
C PRO A 74 -16.32 7.37 -10.67
N LEU A 75 -16.57 8.61 -11.14
CA LEU A 75 -15.58 9.38 -11.88
C LEU A 75 -14.36 9.76 -11.01
N TYR A 76 -14.57 10.13 -9.76
CA TYR A 76 -13.46 10.43 -8.86
C TYR A 76 -12.65 9.18 -8.53
N LEU A 77 -13.31 8.04 -8.32
CA LEU A 77 -12.62 6.76 -8.10
C LEU A 77 -11.79 6.36 -9.31
N ALA A 78 -12.37 6.42 -10.50
CA ALA A 78 -11.66 6.09 -11.74
C ALA A 78 -10.49 7.05 -11.99
N SER A 79 -10.67 8.35 -11.73
CA SER A 79 -9.60 9.34 -11.87
C SER A 79 -8.46 9.10 -10.87
N GLY A 80 -8.79 8.78 -9.61
CA GLY A 80 -7.80 8.41 -8.60
C GLY A 80 -6.99 7.16 -8.99
N LEU A 81 -7.65 6.14 -9.52
CA LEU A 81 -6.98 4.94 -10.04
C LEU A 81 -6.08 5.26 -11.25
N GLN A 82 -6.50 6.14 -12.15
CA GLN A 82 -5.65 6.56 -13.26
C GLN A 82 -4.39 7.28 -12.80
N VAL A 83 -4.49 8.13 -11.77
CA VAL A 83 -3.32 8.75 -11.15
C VAL A 83 -2.42 7.67 -10.55
N LEU A 84 -2.99 6.73 -9.78
CA LEU A 84 -2.24 5.62 -9.17
C LEU A 84 -1.50 4.77 -10.22
N ALA A 85 -2.11 4.51 -11.38
CA ALA A 85 -1.48 3.78 -12.48
C ALA A 85 -0.26 4.50 -13.08
N GLN A 86 -0.26 5.82 -13.06
CA GLN A 86 0.81 6.64 -13.63
C GLN A 86 1.94 6.94 -12.66
N LEU A 87 1.65 6.87 -11.35
CA LEU A 87 2.63 7.16 -10.32
C LEU A 87 3.81 6.18 -10.38
N ASP A 88 5.00 6.76 -10.37
CA ASP A 88 6.26 6.08 -10.16
C ASP A 88 7.12 6.97 -9.25
N THR A 89 7.23 6.58 -8.02
CA THR A 89 7.92 7.36 -6.99
C THR A 89 9.35 6.89 -6.74
N ARG A 90 9.86 5.89 -7.48
CA ARG A 90 11.20 5.31 -7.27
C ARG A 90 12.30 6.37 -7.28
N ALA A 91 12.31 7.23 -8.29
CA ALA A 91 13.30 8.30 -8.38
C ALA A 91 13.18 9.30 -7.21
N ALA A 92 11.96 9.62 -6.79
CA ALA A 92 11.74 10.53 -5.66
C ALA A 92 12.25 9.92 -4.34
N LEU A 93 12.02 8.62 -4.12
CA LEU A 93 12.53 7.91 -2.94
C LEU A 93 14.07 7.88 -2.92
N GLN A 94 14.71 7.63 -4.07
CA GLN A 94 16.18 7.66 -4.18
C GLN A 94 16.80 9.04 -3.94
N HIS A 95 16.08 10.11 -4.27
CA HIS A 95 16.58 11.49 -4.08
C HIS A 95 16.23 12.05 -2.69
N TYR A 96 15.35 11.44 -1.96
CA TYR A 96 15.01 11.89 -0.61
C TYR A 96 16.10 11.49 0.38
N ALA A 97 16.80 12.48 0.92
CA ALA A 97 17.95 12.26 1.82
C ALA A 97 17.56 12.09 3.30
N GLY A 98 16.29 12.23 3.66
CA GLY A 98 15.83 12.04 5.02
C GLY A 98 15.59 10.56 5.38
N PRO A 99 15.34 10.26 6.66
CA PRO A 99 15.03 8.90 7.10
C PRO A 99 13.80 8.33 6.40
N GLN A 100 13.84 7.05 6.03
CA GLN A 100 12.73 6.35 5.38
C GLN A 100 12.49 5.00 6.06
N LEU A 101 11.21 4.68 6.31
CA LEU A 101 10.74 3.38 6.75
C LEU A 101 9.60 2.90 5.84
N HIS A 102 9.77 1.74 5.23
CA HIS A 102 8.77 1.14 4.36
C HIS A 102 8.32 -0.21 4.91
N LEU A 103 7.04 -0.34 5.30
CA LEU A 103 6.47 -1.57 5.82
C LEU A 103 5.51 -2.19 4.82
N PHE A 104 5.78 -3.45 4.46
CA PHE A 104 4.97 -4.27 3.57
C PHE A 104 4.23 -5.34 4.37
N ALA A 105 3.13 -5.84 3.81
CA ALA A 105 2.39 -6.96 4.38
C ALA A 105 2.76 -8.28 3.69
N GLY A 106 2.94 -9.34 4.48
CA GLY A 106 3.41 -10.63 3.98
C GLY A 106 2.41 -11.39 3.12
N SER A 107 1.10 -11.14 3.32
CA SER A 107 0.01 -11.78 2.57
C SER A 107 -0.88 -10.74 1.86
N ASP A 108 -0.27 -9.66 1.35
CA ASP A 108 -0.97 -8.58 0.67
C ASP A 108 -1.44 -9.02 -0.74
N ALA A 109 -2.75 -8.97 -0.98
CA ALA A 109 -3.33 -9.31 -2.27
C ALA A 109 -3.30 -8.16 -3.30
N LEU A 110 -2.84 -6.95 -2.92
CA LEU A 110 -2.78 -5.76 -3.76
C LEU A 110 -1.35 -5.33 -4.07
N VAL A 111 -0.47 -5.43 -3.08
CA VAL A 111 0.95 -5.08 -3.19
C VAL A 111 1.78 -6.34 -2.97
N PRO A 112 2.41 -6.91 -4.01
CA PRO A 112 3.20 -8.13 -3.86
C PRO A 112 4.31 -7.98 -2.81
N ALA A 113 4.47 -8.97 -1.93
CA ALA A 113 5.50 -8.96 -0.89
C ALA A 113 6.93 -8.89 -1.47
N GLU A 114 7.12 -9.38 -2.69
CA GLU A 114 8.38 -9.29 -3.44
C GLU A 114 8.83 -7.84 -3.69
N ALA A 115 7.88 -6.88 -3.68
CA ALA A 115 8.19 -5.46 -3.79
C ALA A 115 9.04 -4.96 -2.60
N ALA A 116 8.91 -5.55 -1.42
CA ALA A 116 9.74 -5.22 -0.25
C ALA A 116 11.23 -5.48 -0.54
N LYS A 117 11.55 -6.67 -1.05
CA LYS A 117 12.92 -7.03 -1.41
C LYS A 117 13.47 -6.13 -2.52
N ALA A 118 12.68 -5.91 -3.57
CA ALA A 118 13.08 -5.05 -4.68
C ALA A 118 13.32 -3.59 -4.24
N LEU A 119 12.51 -3.10 -3.29
CA LEU A 119 12.72 -1.77 -2.73
C LEU A 119 13.97 -1.68 -1.86
N SER A 120 14.26 -2.70 -1.06
CA SER A 120 15.51 -2.78 -0.28
C SER A 120 16.75 -2.82 -1.17
N GLU A 121 16.68 -3.48 -2.34
CA GLU A 121 17.76 -3.47 -3.32
C GLU A 121 17.91 -2.10 -4.02
N LEU A 122 16.80 -1.39 -4.24
CA LEU A 122 16.79 -0.05 -4.84
C LEU A 122 17.29 1.03 -3.87
N LEU A 123 17.05 0.86 -2.57
CA LEU A 123 17.32 1.80 -1.48
C LEU A 123 18.12 1.10 -0.36
N PRO A 124 19.42 0.83 -0.56
CA PRO A 124 20.20 -0.02 0.36
C PRO A 124 20.38 0.58 1.76
N ASP A 125 20.28 1.90 1.90
CA ASP A 125 20.46 2.62 3.16
C ASP A 125 19.13 2.96 3.86
N VAL A 126 18.03 2.31 3.44
CA VAL A 126 16.68 2.58 3.92
C VAL A 126 16.11 1.36 4.63
N GLU A 127 15.36 1.60 5.69
CA GLU A 127 14.70 0.52 6.43
C GLU A 127 13.45 0.01 5.68
N VAL A 128 13.48 -1.27 5.32
CA VAL A 128 12.35 -1.96 4.69
C VAL A 128 12.00 -3.20 5.51
N GLY A 129 10.77 -3.25 6.02
CA GLY A 129 10.25 -4.34 6.84
C GLY A 129 9.07 -5.06 6.18
N LEU A 130 8.93 -6.35 6.52
CA LEU A 130 7.80 -7.19 6.14
C LEU A 130 7.06 -7.63 7.41
N VAL A 131 5.76 -7.30 7.50
CA VAL A 131 4.88 -7.78 8.56
C VAL A 131 4.29 -9.11 8.10
N GLU A 132 4.82 -10.20 8.65
CA GLU A 132 4.37 -11.55 8.31
C GLU A 132 2.90 -11.77 8.68
N GLU A 133 2.24 -12.73 8.02
CA GLU A 133 0.85 -13.12 8.29
C GLU A 133 -0.13 -11.93 8.37
N SER A 134 0.07 -10.92 7.53
CA SER A 134 -0.74 -9.71 7.50
C SER A 134 -1.27 -9.39 6.11
N SER A 135 -2.43 -8.74 6.06
CA SER A 135 -3.09 -8.29 4.83
C SER A 135 -2.70 -6.86 4.45
N HIS A 136 -3.19 -6.39 3.30
CA HIS A 136 -3.02 -4.98 2.89
C HIS A 136 -3.49 -3.98 3.95
N ALA A 137 -4.51 -4.32 4.71
CA ALA A 137 -5.05 -3.47 5.78
C ALA A 137 -4.43 -3.73 7.16
N PHE A 138 -3.18 -4.20 7.22
CA PHE A 138 -2.49 -4.57 8.47
C PHE A 138 -2.44 -3.45 9.51
N LEU A 139 -2.56 -2.20 9.09
CA LEU A 139 -2.67 -1.07 10.00
C LEU A 139 -3.90 -1.18 10.95
N LEU A 140 -4.94 -1.90 10.53
CA LEU A 140 -6.12 -2.19 11.36
C LEU A 140 -6.00 -3.51 12.12
N GLU A 141 -5.07 -4.38 11.73
CA GLU A 141 -4.81 -5.65 12.40
C GLU A 141 -3.87 -5.46 13.60
N TYR A 142 -2.84 -4.61 13.43
CA TYR A 142 -1.76 -4.40 14.40
C TYR A 142 -1.57 -2.93 14.78
N PRO A 143 -2.64 -2.20 15.20
CA PRO A 143 -2.54 -0.74 15.39
C PRO A 143 -1.61 -0.34 16.53
N GLN A 144 -1.48 -1.15 17.60
CA GLN A 144 -0.61 -0.85 18.74
C GLN A 144 0.87 -1.05 18.38
N GLU A 145 1.19 -2.16 17.73
CA GLU A 145 2.53 -2.50 17.27
C GLU A 145 3.04 -1.48 16.25
N LEU A 146 2.19 -1.11 15.30
CA LEU A 146 2.52 -0.07 14.33
C LEU A 146 2.71 1.29 14.99
N ALA A 147 1.84 1.68 15.92
CA ALA A 147 2.00 2.93 16.64
C ALA A 147 3.30 2.98 17.44
N ALA A 148 3.73 1.86 18.02
CA ALA A 148 5.02 1.75 18.71
C ALA A 148 6.19 1.89 17.72
N GLY A 149 6.15 1.17 16.59
CA GLY A 149 7.18 1.25 15.55
C GLY A 149 7.31 2.64 14.93
N ILE A 150 6.17 3.30 14.65
CA ILE A 150 6.15 4.69 14.15
C ILE A 150 6.77 5.65 15.16
N LYS A 151 6.47 5.48 16.45
CA LYS A 151 7.08 6.33 17.50
C LYS A 151 8.58 6.13 17.59
N SER A 152 9.07 4.89 17.52
CA SER A 152 10.51 4.59 17.51
C SER A 152 11.19 5.29 16.33
N PHE A 153 10.67 5.09 15.13
CA PHE A 153 11.19 5.74 13.92
C PHE A 153 11.24 7.27 14.03
N LEU A 154 10.19 7.90 14.59
CA LEU A 154 10.15 9.35 14.75
C LEU A 154 11.14 9.87 15.80
N HIS A 155 11.41 9.10 16.87
CA HIS A 155 12.41 9.48 17.88
C HIS A 155 13.82 9.37 17.31
N GLU A 156 14.12 8.29 16.60
CA GLU A 156 15.44 8.09 15.98
C GLU A 156 15.72 9.12 14.88
N SER A 157 14.67 9.58 14.17
CA SER A 157 14.77 10.59 13.10
C SER A 157 14.81 12.02 13.60
N GLY A 158 14.52 12.28 14.87
CA GLY A 158 14.41 13.63 15.47
C GLY A 158 15.60 14.07 16.31
N ASP A 159 16.55 13.18 16.56
CA ASP A 159 17.74 13.47 17.40
C ASP A 159 18.96 13.93 16.61
N ASP A 160 18.82 14.17 15.30
CA ASP A 160 19.81 14.81 14.41
C ASP A 160 19.34 16.25 14.03
#